data_5a5d2a39eaf33c868a1bc04fd2a0d805
#
_entry.id   5a5d2a39eaf33c868a1bc04fd2a0d805
#
_cell.length_a   1.000
_cell.length_b   1.000
_cell.length_c   1.000
_cell.angle_alpha   90.00
_cell.angle_beta   90.00
_cell.angle_gamma   90.00
#
_symmetry.space_group_name_H-M   'P 1'
#
loop_
_entity.id
_entity.type
_entity.pdbx_description
1 polymer ?
#
loop_
_entity_poly.entity_id
_entity_poly.type
_entity_poly.pdbx_seq_one_letter_code
_entity_poly.pdbx_strand_id
1 'polypeptide(L)'
;IFFKMSMASAGLALGTGDLLHAQTASPKKGRGDKVKIAYIGIGNRGEQIIEDFARTGMVEVVALCDVDMGAKHTQKIMAKYPKAKQFRDFRQMFDKAGNEFDAVAIATPDHSHFPISMLALASGKHVYVEKPLARTFYEAELLMQAALKRPNLVTQVGNQGHSEANYFQFKAW
;
A
#
# COMPACT_ATOMS: atom_id res chain seq x y z
N ILE A 1 3.20 -8.92 -31.82
CA ILE A 1 2.46 -7.81 -32.48
C ILE A 1 2.84 -6.55 -31.71
N PHE A 2 3.71 -5.73 -32.29
CA PHE A 2 4.14 -4.45 -31.74
C PHE A 2 3.10 -3.39 -32.02
N PHE A 3 2.60 -2.71 -31.00
CA PHE A 3 1.75 -1.53 -31.16
C PHE A 3 2.66 -0.30 -31.34
N LYS A 4 2.74 0.20 -32.56
CA LYS A 4 3.35 1.51 -32.87
C LYS A 4 2.31 2.58 -32.53
N MET A 5 2.55 3.37 -31.49
CA MET A 5 1.85 4.64 -31.30
C MET A 5 2.52 5.72 -32.16
N SER A 6 1.80 6.20 -33.15
CA SER A 6 2.18 7.32 -34.01
C SER A 6 2.00 8.62 -33.21
N MET A 7 3.09 9.35 -32.98
CA MET A 7 3.03 10.70 -32.45
C MET A 7 2.71 11.66 -33.61
N ALA A 8 1.51 12.23 -33.59
CA ALA A 8 1.21 13.41 -34.41
C ALA A 8 1.65 14.64 -33.61
N SER A 9 2.68 15.31 -34.12
CA SER A 9 3.14 16.62 -33.64
C SER A 9 2.18 17.70 -34.11
N ALA A 10 1.34 18.22 -33.22
CA ALA A 10 0.71 19.54 -33.41
C ALA A 10 1.34 20.49 -32.39
N GLY A 11 2.21 21.38 -32.90
CA GLY A 11 2.78 22.43 -32.09
C GLY A 11 1.73 23.46 -31.71
N LEU A 12 1.56 23.66 -30.40
CA LEU A 12 1.03 24.91 -29.86
C LEU A 12 1.88 25.26 -28.64
N ALA A 13 2.72 26.26 -28.80
CA ALA A 13 3.45 26.88 -27.71
C ALA A 13 2.46 27.67 -26.85
N LEU A 14 2.16 27.18 -25.65
CA LEU A 14 1.56 27.95 -24.56
C LEU A 14 2.16 27.45 -23.24
N GLY A 15 2.92 28.36 -22.59
CA GLY A 15 3.13 28.44 -21.16
C GLY A 15 3.67 27.17 -20.46
N THR A 16 4.99 27.05 -20.33
CA THR A 16 5.64 26.17 -19.34
C THR A 16 5.37 26.76 -17.95
N GLY A 17 4.22 26.50 -17.40
CA GLY A 17 3.82 26.85 -16.05
C GLY A 17 3.13 25.67 -15.40
N ASP A 18 3.80 25.03 -14.47
CA ASP A 18 3.24 24.33 -13.30
C ASP A 18 2.09 23.31 -13.47
N LEU A 19 2.26 22.29 -14.30
CA LEU A 19 1.36 21.12 -14.26
C LEU A 19 1.97 19.87 -13.60
N LEU A 20 3.11 19.99 -12.91
CA LEU A 20 3.82 18.86 -12.27
C LEU A 20 3.86 18.91 -10.74
N HIS A 21 3.09 19.76 -10.08
CA HIS A 21 3.13 19.90 -8.62
C HIS A 21 1.75 19.92 -7.94
N ALA A 22 0.83 19.09 -8.36
CA ALA A 22 -0.27 18.73 -7.50
C ALA A 22 0.05 17.45 -6.71
N GLN A 23 1.23 17.37 -6.10
CA GLN A 23 1.39 16.56 -4.91
C GLN A 23 0.71 17.33 -3.78
N THR A 24 -0.59 17.08 -3.59
CA THR A 24 -1.26 17.49 -2.37
C THR A 24 -0.53 16.78 -1.23
N ALA A 25 0.32 17.52 -0.53
CA ALA A 25 0.92 17.03 0.70
C ALA A 25 -0.23 16.54 1.58
N SER A 26 -0.20 15.27 1.96
CA SER A 26 -1.17 14.74 2.91
C SER A 26 -1.19 15.66 4.12
N PRO A 27 -2.34 16.12 4.60
CA PRO A 27 -2.41 17.03 5.72
C PRO A 27 -1.66 16.40 6.89
N LYS A 28 -0.76 17.16 7.54
CA LYS A 28 -0.06 16.69 8.74
C LYS A 28 -1.12 16.32 9.77
N LYS A 29 -1.24 15.03 10.09
CA LYS A 29 -2.15 14.57 11.14
C LYS A 29 -1.72 15.13 12.49
N GLY A 30 -2.70 15.58 13.27
CA GLY A 30 -2.49 15.99 14.65
C GLY A 30 -2.05 14.82 15.53
N ARG A 31 -1.42 15.14 16.66
CA ARG A 31 -1.04 14.12 17.66
C ARG A 31 -2.34 13.55 18.27
N GLY A 32 -2.74 12.36 17.86
CA GLY A 32 -3.99 11.69 18.29
C GLY A 32 -4.91 11.27 17.13
N ASP A 33 -4.66 11.74 15.90
CA ASP A 33 -5.41 11.29 14.74
C ASP A 33 -5.00 9.87 14.35
N LYS A 34 -5.98 8.98 14.15
CA LYS A 34 -5.71 7.63 13.67
C LYS A 34 -5.26 7.65 12.22
N VAL A 35 -4.30 6.78 11.89
CA VAL A 35 -3.90 6.54 10.51
C VAL A 35 -4.99 5.69 9.84
N LYS A 36 -5.53 6.17 8.75
CA LYS A 36 -6.53 5.46 7.95
C LYS A 36 -5.83 4.47 7.02
N ILE A 37 -6.11 3.19 7.16
CA ILE A 37 -5.42 2.13 6.41
C ILE A 37 -6.41 1.34 5.56
N ALA A 38 -6.02 1.10 4.30
CA ALA A 38 -6.63 0.12 3.43
C ALA A 38 -5.80 -1.17 3.42
N TYR A 39 -6.45 -2.32 3.56
CA TYR A 39 -5.79 -3.63 3.60
C TYR A 39 -6.06 -4.40 2.32
N ILE A 40 -5.02 -4.97 1.72
CA ILE A 40 -5.06 -5.71 0.47
C ILE A 40 -4.48 -7.11 0.70
N GLY A 41 -5.31 -8.14 0.52
CA GLY A 41 -5.06 -9.48 1.03
C GLY A 41 -5.40 -9.55 2.51
N ILE A 42 -6.63 -9.91 2.84
CA ILE A 42 -7.17 -9.84 4.21
C ILE A 42 -7.33 -11.20 4.87
N GLY A 43 -6.96 -12.27 4.17
CA GLY A 43 -6.98 -13.62 4.69
C GLY A 43 -5.67 -14.00 5.40
N ASN A 44 -5.71 -15.00 6.29
CA ASN A 44 -4.53 -15.60 6.93
C ASN A 44 -3.54 -14.55 7.49
N ARG A 45 -2.44 -14.30 6.77
CA ARG A 45 -1.43 -13.33 7.19
C ARG A 45 -1.98 -11.91 7.24
N GLY A 46 -2.84 -11.53 6.29
CA GLY A 46 -3.51 -10.23 6.29
C GLY A 46 -4.38 -10.03 7.52
N GLU A 47 -5.09 -11.05 8.00
CA GLU A 47 -5.85 -11.01 9.25
C GLU A 47 -4.95 -10.67 10.44
N GLN A 48 -3.79 -11.34 10.55
CA GLN A 48 -2.84 -11.08 11.64
C GLN A 48 -2.34 -9.64 11.61
N ILE A 49 -1.98 -9.11 10.44
CA ILE A 49 -1.52 -7.73 10.28
C ILE A 49 -2.61 -6.73 10.67
N ILE A 50 -3.85 -6.97 10.25
CA ILE A 50 -4.99 -6.12 10.63
C ILE A 50 -5.13 -6.09 12.16
N GLU A 51 -5.03 -7.25 12.80
CA GLU A 51 -5.16 -7.36 14.25
C GLU A 51 -3.98 -6.71 15.00
N ASP A 52 -2.76 -6.89 14.51
CA ASP A 52 -1.56 -6.30 15.10
C ASP A 52 -1.62 -4.77 15.05
N PHE A 53 -1.98 -4.21 13.90
CA PHE A 53 -2.17 -2.77 13.78
C PHE A 53 -3.34 -2.25 14.63
N ALA A 54 -4.46 -2.96 14.66
CA ALA A 54 -5.62 -2.57 15.47
C ALA A 54 -5.30 -2.53 16.97
N ARG A 55 -4.46 -3.46 17.48
CA ARG A 55 -4.01 -3.49 18.88
C ARG A 55 -3.25 -2.24 19.29
N THR A 56 -2.62 -1.54 18.37
CA THR A 56 -1.92 -0.27 18.68
C THR A 56 -2.87 0.86 19.07
N GLY A 57 -4.16 0.74 18.72
CA GLY A 57 -5.14 1.81 18.90
C GLY A 57 -4.96 3.02 17.98
N MET A 58 -3.89 3.05 17.17
CA MET A 58 -3.49 4.19 16.34
C MET A 58 -4.02 4.15 14.91
N VAL A 59 -4.76 3.10 14.53
CA VAL A 59 -5.23 2.93 13.16
C VAL A 59 -6.75 2.87 13.06
N GLU A 60 -7.25 3.22 11.88
CA GLU A 60 -8.64 3.04 11.45
C GLU A 60 -8.66 2.20 10.17
N VAL A 61 -9.43 1.12 10.17
CA VAL A 61 -9.63 0.25 9.00
C VAL A 61 -10.73 0.87 8.14
N VAL A 62 -10.37 1.40 6.96
CA VAL A 62 -11.33 2.10 6.09
C VAL A 62 -11.68 1.35 4.82
N ALA A 63 -10.80 0.47 4.35
CA ALA A 63 -11.06 -0.35 3.18
C ALA A 63 -10.42 -1.73 3.31
N LEU A 64 -11.08 -2.74 2.78
CA LEU A 64 -10.68 -4.13 2.73
C LEU A 64 -10.75 -4.62 1.28
N CYS A 65 -9.67 -5.22 0.79
CA CYS A 65 -9.60 -5.73 -0.57
C CYS A 65 -9.06 -7.17 -0.58
N ASP A 66 -9.81 -8.08 -1.21
CA ASP A 66 -9.38 -9.45 -1.44
C ASP A 66 -10.10 -10.01 -2.68
N VAL A 67 -9.43 -10.82 -3.47
CA VAL A 67 -10.04 -11.46 -4.64
C VAL A 67 -11.11 -12.49 -4.23
N ASP A 68 -10.92 -13.12 -3.08
CA ASP A 68 -11.86 -14.12 -2.53
C ASP A 68 -12.63 -13.59 -1.31
N MET A 69 -13.53 -12.65 -1.56
CA MET A 69 -14.41 -12.09 -0.53
C MET A 69 -15.44 -13.10 0.01
N GLY A 70 -15.57 -14.27 -0.64
CA GLY A 70 -16.48 -15.34 -0.22
C GLY A 70 -15.87 -16.33 0.78
N ALA A 71 -14.56 -16.35 0.92
CA ALA A 71 -13.88 -17.28 1.83
C ALA A 71 -14.21 -17.00 3.30
N LYS A 72 -14.25 -18.05 4.12
CA LYS A 72 -14.59 -17.92 5.54
C LYS A 72 -13.68 -16.94 6.31
N HIS A 73 -12.39 -16.94 6.00
CA HIS A 73 -11.40 -16.06 6.65
C HIS A 73 -11.61 -14.59 6.27
N THR A 74 -11.95 -14.29 4.99
CA THR A 74 -12.24 -12.92 4.57
C THR A 74 -13.57 -12.43 5.13
N GLN A 75 -14.60 -13.26 5.15
CA GLN A 75 -15.90 -12.94 5.76
C GLN A 75 -15.77 -12.61 7.26
N LYS A 76 -14.92 -13.34 7.99
CA LYS A 76 -14.65 -13.06 9.41
C LYS A 76 -14.12 -11.63 9.61
N ILE A 77 -13.19 -11.21 8.79
CA ILE A 77 -12.62 -9.85 8.87
C ILE A 77 -13.64 -8.79 8.45
N MET A 78 -14.39 -9.02 7.38
CA MET A 78 -15.44 -8.09 6.95
C MET A 78 -16.51 -7.91 8.03
N ALA A 79 -16.92 -8.97 8.72
CA ALA A 79 -17.85 -8.90 9.84
C ALA A 79 -17.31 -8.09 11.03
N LYS A 80 -15.99 -8.15 11.27
CA LYS A 80 -15.32 -7.38 12.33
C LYS A 80 -15.22 -5.89 12.01
N TYR A 81 -15.16 -5.52 10.72
CA TYR A 81 -15.03 -4.14 10.24
C TYR A 81 -16.16 -3.77 9.26
N PRO A 82 -17.44 -3.76 9.71
CA PRO A 82 -18.58 -3.59 8.81
C PRO A 82 -18.68 -2.19 8.17
N LYS A 83 -17.96 -1.21 8.71
CA LYS A 83 -17.89 0.15 8.14
C LYS A 83 -16.83 0.29 7.06
N ALA A 84 -15.89 -0.65 6.94
CA ALA A 84 -14.86 -0.62 5.93
C ALA A 84 -15.44 -0.92 4.55
N LYS A 85 -15.05 -0.13 3.55
CA LYS A 85 -15.42 -0.38 2.16
C LYS A 85 -14.79 -1.67 1.64
N GLN A 86 -15.50 -2.43 0.85
CA GLN A 86 -15.08 -3.75 0.38
C GLN A 86 -14.83 -3.75 -1.12
N PHE A 87 -13.70 -4.32 -1.55
CA PHE A 87 -13.27 -4.36 -2.94
C PHE A 87 -12.69 -5.74 -3.30
N ARG A 88 -12.91 -6.18 -4.53
CA ARG A 88 -12.26 -7.39 -5.11
C ARG A 88 -11.01 -7.07 -5.91
N ASP A 89 -10.87 -5.82 -6.35
CA ASP A 89 -9.76 -5.35 -7.16
C ASP A 89 -9.16 -4.09 -6.51
N PHE A 90 -7.87 -4.14 -6.20
CA PHE A 90 -7.17 -3.04 -5.57
C PHE A 90 -7.15 -1.77 -6.44
N ARG A 91 -7.16 -1.88 -7.76
CA ARG A 91 -7.23 -0.73 -8.67
C ARG A 91 -8.53 0.03 -8.47
N GLN A 92 -9.65 -0.70 -8.41
CA GLN A 92 -10.95 -0.07 -8.10
C GLN A 92 -11.00 0.53 -6.70
N MET A 93 -10.29 -0.07 -5.73
CA MET A 93 -10.17 0.50 -4.38
C MET A 93 -9.44 1.84 -4.42
N PHE A 94 -8.33 1.94 -5.14
CA PHE A 94 -7.61 3.20 -5.30
C PHE A 94 -8.45 4.25 -6.02
N ASP A 95 -9.15 3.89 -7.09
CA ASP A 95 -10.00 4.80 -7.86
C ASP A 95 -11.18 5.35 -7.04
N LYS A 96 -11.85 4.48 -6.27
CA LYS A 96 -13.11 4.83 -5.59
C LYS A 96 -12.93 5.31 -4.15
N ALA A 97 -11.85 4.94 -3.49
CA ALA A 97 -11.58 5.22 -2.08
C ALA A 97 -10.18 5.78 -1.81
N GLY A 98 -9.37 6.02 -2.83
CA GLY A 98 -7.98 6.46 -2.67
C GLY A 98 -7.79 7.71 -1.82
N ASN A 99 -8.76 8.60 -1.80
CA ASN A 99 -8.71 9.82 -0.97
C ASN A 99 -9.11 9.58 0.51
N GLU A 100 -9.55 8.38 0.86
CA GLU A 100 -10.08 8.07 2.19
C GLU A 100 -9.06 7.39 3.10
N PHE A 101 -7.92 6.95 2.58
CA PHE A 101 -6.86 6.32 3.36
C PHE A 101 -5.50 6.99 3.15
N ASP A 102 -4.66 6.88 4.17
CA ASP A 102 -3.32 7.44 4.21
C ASP A 102 -2.26 6.39 3.83
N ALA A 103 -2.54 5.15 4.18
CA ALA A 103 -1.62 4.03 4.05
C ALA A 103 -2.30 2.78 3.49
N VAL A 104 -1.50 1.89 2.93
CA VAL A 104 -1.91 0.53 2.58
C VAL A 104 -1.07 -0.50 3.32
N ALA A 105 -1.71 -1.60 3.72
CA ALA A 105 -1.04 -2.79 4.20
C ALA A 105 -1.32 -3.95 3.21
N ILE A 106 -0.25 -4.55 2.68
CA ILE A 106 -0.29 -5.51 1.59
C ILE A 106 0.17 -6.87 2.09
N ALA A 107 -0.72 -7.87 2.02
CA ALA A 107 -0.46 -9.25 2.40
C ALA A 107 -1.03 -10.24 1.38
N THR A 108 -0.91 -9.90 0.12
CA THR A 108 -1.29 -10.69 -1.04
C THR A 108 -0.23 -11.77 -1.34
N PRO A 109 -0.45 -12.67 -2.31
CA PRO A 109 0.63 -13.49 -2.85
C PRO A 109 1.76 -12.64 -3.45
N ASP A 110 2.98 -13.15 -3.36
CA ASP A 110 4.25 -12.47 -3.66
C ASP A 110 4.27 -11.70 -5.00
N HIS A 111 3.63 -12.27 -6.04
CA HIS A 111 3.59 -11.66 -7.37
C HIS A 111 2.81 -10.35 -7.45
N SER A 112 1.99 -10.05 -6.44
CA SER A 112 1.18 -8.84 -6.39
C SER A 112 1.80 -7.73 -5.54
N HIS A 113 2.85 -8.02 -4.75
CA HIS A 113 3.49 -7.04 -3.87
C HIS A 113 4.02 -5.84 -4.65
N PHE A 114 4.76 -6.09 -5.73
CA PHE A 114 5.36 -5.05 -6.55
C PHE A 114 4.30 -4.12 -7.19
N PRO A 115 3.33 -4.60 -8.00
CA PRO A 115 2.40 -3.70 -8.68
C PRO A 115 1.51 -2.91 -7.71
N ILE A 116 1.12 -3.51 -6.57
CA ILE A 116 0.30 -2.81 -5.57
C ILE A 116 1.13 -1.73 -4.86
N SER A 117 2.36 -2.06 -4.44
CA SER A 117 3.25 -1.09 -3.78
C SER A 117 3.61 0.08 -4.70
N MET A 118 3.86 -0.18 -6.00
CA MET A 118 4.13 0.87 -6.98
C MET A 118 2.93 1.80 -7.17
N LEU A 119 1.71 1.24 -7.25
CA LEU A 119 0.49 2.05 -7.34
C LEU A 119 0.31 2.89 -6.07
N ALA A 120 0.52 2.32 -4.89
CA ALA A 120 0.41 3.02 -3.62
C ALA A 120 1.38 4.20 -3.53
N LEU A 121 2.65 3.98 -3.85
CA LEU A 121 3.66 5.05 -3.88
C LEU A 121 3.32 6.11 -4.91
N ALA A 122 2.87 5.72 -6.12
CA ALA A 122 2.44 6.66 -7.14
C ALA A 122 1.24 7.51 -6.70
N SER A 123 0.36 6.93 -5.90
CA SER A 123 -0.82 7.60 -5.32
C SER A 123 -0.51 8.37 -4.02
N GLY A 124 0.75 8.50 -3.63
CA GLY A 124 1.16 9.24 -2.43
C GLY A 124 0.77 8.58 -1.10
N LYS A 125 0.70 7.24 -1.06
CA LYS A 125 0.33 6.48 0.15
C LYS A 125 1.53 5.87 0.83
N HIS A 126 1.50 5.84 2.17
CA HIS A 126 2.43 5.05 2.96
C HIS A 126 2.21 3.56 2.68
N VAL A 127 3.26 2.75 2.74
CA VAL A 127 3.21 1.33 2.36
C VAL A 127 3.79 0.45 3.45
N TYR A 128 3.00 -0.50 3.91
CA TYR A 128 3.48 -1.71 4.57
C TYR A 128 3.25 -2.88 3.62
N VAL A 129 4.28 -3.67 3.32
CA VAL A 129 4.16 -4.84 2.44
C VAL A 129 4.82 -6.06 3.07
N GLU A 130 4.15 -7.20 3.03
CA GLU A 130 4.72 -8.45 3.52
C GLU A 130 5.96 -8.88 2.73
N LYS A 131 6.75 -9.71 3.37
CA LYS A 131 7.90 -10.35 2.72
C LYS A 131 7.42 -11.47 1.75
N PRO A 132 8.13 -11.71 0.65
CA PRO A 132 9.25 -10.92 0.12
C PRO A 132 8.75 -9.59 -0.47
N LEU A 133 9.61 -8.57 -0.50
CA LEU A 133 9.28 -7.25 -1.04
C LEU A 133 8.77 -7.31 -2.48
N ALA A 134 9.42 -8.15 -3.30
CA ALA A 134 9.12 -8.34 -4.71
C ALA A 134 9.61 -9.74 -5.16
N ARG A 135 9.24 -10.16 -6.35
CA ARG A 135 9.64 -11.46 -6.93
C ARG A 135 11.03 -11.44 -7.57
N THR A 136 11.46 -10.28 -8.04
CA THR A 136 12.73 -10.14 -8.76
C THR A 136 13.56 -9.01 -8.18
N PHE A 137 14.87 -9.07 -8.40
CA PHE A 137 15.79 -7.99 -8.04
C PHE A 137 15.40 -6.68 -8.73
N TYR A 138 15.03 -6.73 -10.00
CA TYR A 138 14.64 -5.55 -10.77
C TYR A 138 13.39 -4.86 -10.19
N GLU A 139 12.37 -5.62 -9.80
CA GLU A 139 11.19 -5.07 -9.13
C GLU A 139 11.55 -4.42 -7.79
N ALA A 140 12.42 -5.06 -7.00
CA ALA A 140 12.88 -4.52 -5.72
C ALA A 140 13.66 -3.20 -5.90
N GLU A 141 14.52 -3.13 -6.92
CA GLU A 141 15.25 -1.92 -7.28
C GLU A 141 14.32 -0.78 -7.68
N LEU A 142 13.33 -1.06 -8.53
CA LEU A 142 12.32 -0.06 -8.93
C LEU A 142 11.52 0.45 -7.72
N LEU A 143 11.14 -0.41 -6.78
CA LEU A 143 10.47 0.01 -5.55
C LEU A 143 11.37 0.89 -4.67
N MET A 144 12.64 0.52 -4.53
CA MET A 144 13.63 1.32 -3.80
C MET A 144 13.75 2.72 -4.42
N GLN A 145 13.91 2.80 -5.74
CA GLN A 145 14.00 4.08 -6.44
C GLN A 145 12.71 4.90 -6.30
N ALA A 146 11.53 4.26 -6.35
CA ALA A 146 10.26 4.93 -6.17
C ALA A 146 10.09 5.49 -4.75
N ALA A 147 10.56 4.77 -3.73
CA ALA A 147 10.55 5.21 -2.34
C ALA A 147 11.53 6.39 -2.12
N LEU A 148 12.75 6.31 -2.64
CA LEU A 148 13.75 7.36 -2.54
C LEU A 148 13.29 8.70 -3.15
N LYS A 149 12.50 8.64 -4.23
CA LYS A 149 11.90 9.83 -4.85
C LYS A 149 10.75 10.43 -4.02
N ARG A 150 10.33 9.76 -2.94
CA ARG A 150 9.19 10.17 -2.10
C ARG A 150 9.55 10.13 -0.61
N PRO A 151 10.51 10.94 -0.15
CA PRO A 151 11.05 10.86 1.22
C PRO A 151 10.02 11.20 2.31
N ASN A 152 8.88 11.77 1.93
CA ASN A 152 7.75 12.04 2.80
C ASN A 152 6.84 10.81 3.03
N LEU A 153 7.03 9.74 2.27
CA LEU A 153 6.27 8.51 2.45
C LEU A 153 7.05 7.50 3.30
N VAL A 154 6.35 6.89 4.23
CA VAL A 154 6.90 5.78 5.04
C VAL A 154 6.68 4.48 4.27
N THR A 155 7.75 3.70 4.14
CA THR A 155 7.71 2.36 3.54
C THR A 155 8.31 1.36 4.52
N GLN A 156 7.64 0.21 4.70
CA GLN A 156 8.08 -0.85 5.60
C GLN A 156 7.83 -2.22 4.98
N VAL A 157 8.83 -3.08 5.03
CA VAL A 157 8.69 -4.52 4.70
C VAL A 157 8.36 -5.29 5.97
N GLY A 158 7.41 -6.22 5.87
CA GLY A 158 6.95 -7.07 6.96
C GLY A 158 7.95 -8.15 7.39
N ASN A 159 9.05 -7.74 7.96
CA ASN A 159 10.18 -8.59 8.34
C ASN A 159 10.20 -8.81 9.87
N GLN A 160 9.15 -9.49 10.38
CA GLN A 160 8.87 -9.61 11.82
C GLN A 160 10.02 -10.23 12.62
N GLY A 161 10.70 -11.24 12.06
CA GLY A 161 11.81 -11.91 12.71
C GLY A 161 12.92 -10.96 13.17
N HIS A 162 13.05 -9.79 12.54
CA HIS A 162 14.00 -8.76 12.96
C HIS A 162 13.54 -7.94 14.18
N SER A 163 12.29 -8.10 14.60
CA SER A 163 11.70 -7.39 15.74
C SER A 163 11.45 -8.30 16.95
N GLU A 164 11.77 -9.59 16.83
CA GLU A 164 11.56 -10.59 17.88
C GLU A 164 12.76 -10.68 18.81
N ALA A 165 12.52 -11.10 20.04
CA ALA A 165 13.56 -11.19 21.10
C ALA A 165 14.75 -12.10 20.71
N ASN A 166 14.49 -13.19 19.98
CA ASN A 166 15.50 -14.11 19.49
C ASN A 166 16.52 -13.45 18.55
N TYR A 167 16.11 -12.46 17.74
CA TYR A 167 17.01 -11.70 16.89
C TYR A 167 18.05 -10.92 17.73
N PHE A 168 17.59 -10.27 18.80
CA PHE A 168 18.49 -9.51 19.67
C PHE A 168 19.40 -10.45 20.49
N GLN A 169 18.90 -11.61 20.92
CA GLN A 169 19.70 -12.64 21.56
C GLN A 169 20.80 -13.16 20.65
N PHE A 170 20.45 -13.52 19.41
CA PHE A 170 21.41 -14.02 18.42
C PHE A 170 22.50 -12.97 18.11
N LYS A 171 22.11 -11.70 18.01
CA LYS A 171 23.07 -10.61 17.77
C LYS A 171 24.03 -10.36 18.93
N ALA A 172 23.62 -10.71 20.17
CA ALA A 172 24.43 -10.57 21.35
C ALA A 172 25.47 -11.70 21.54
N TRP A 173 25.34 -12.82 20.83
CA TRP A 173 26.26 -13.94 20.81
C TRP A 173 27.30 -13.80 19.71
#